data_8ef58df17e48ff46e917aeaceb8fa57c
#
_entry.id   8ef58df17e48ff46e917aeaceb8fa57c
#
_cell.length_a   1.000
_cell.length_b   1.000
_cell.length_c   1.000
_cell.angle_alpha   90.00
_cell.angle_beta   90.00
_cell.angle_gamma   90.00
#
_symmetry.space_group_name_H-M   'P 1'
#
loop_
_entity.id
_entity.type
_entity.pdbx_description
1 polymer ?
#
loop_
_entity_poly.entity_id
_entity_poly.type
_entity_poly.pdbx_seq_one_letter_code
_entity_poly.pdbx_strand_id
1 'polypeptide(L)'
;MLRLTTLIYTFLIVLFFSVDSFSNDIDTLEPTNSALEYPQQQWRTKSPSELGIAKEKVNRLFDLSFADPATQAVVLIKDGFLVGERYADGFEQSSYGTSWSMAKSFYASLIGIAIDRGEIASLDDKVASYLDYFGDQRADISIRDLLDMTSGLEMPDHEHEEMFFSRDHLAYAREVGVEKSAGQTFEYNNVNSMLLADILHKASGEKADVLLKERVFDKIGLTDVTLWRDSAGNPLTYCCVDTTARQYSRFGLLFARSGNWAGEQLISSDYVDQTFSKVWDGLDSSTIEQERGYSLHWWISRHNDKAVIFNASGKFGQYIFVDRKNDIVFTRITKYHSTGGSVQDWGPLNYINWLGSVDFRRKAAVLLDNLGIIKINGDIKTPVTYDDGTSKEFFENYSTIIDALVDVSQ
;
A
#
# COMPACT_ATOMS: atom_id res chain seq x y z
N MET A 1 -72.27 22.79 49.04
CA MET A 1 -73.01 22.67 47.80
C MET A 1 -72.14 21.81 46.88
N LEU A 2 -72.39 20.55 46.96
CA LEU A 2 -73.23 19.64 46.18
C LEU A 2 -73.10 19.88 44.68
N ARG A 3 -72.49 18.98 44.00
CA ARG A 3 -72.99 18.02 42.96
C ARG A 3 -71.81 17.50 42.17
N LEU A 4 -71.62 16.32 42.13
CA LEU A 4 -72.21 15.06 41.59
C LEU A 4 -71.50 14.63 40.32
N THR A 5 -70.82 13.57 40.46
CA THR A 5 -70.38 12.49 39.54
C THR A 5 -71.15 12.28 38.28
N THR A 6 -70.47 11.97 37.21
CA THR A 6 -70.98 11.01 36.20
C THR A 6 -69.82 10.25 35.58
N LEU A 7 -69.79 8.96 35.84
CA LEU A 7 -68.95 7.93 35.22
C LEU A 7 -69.52 7.63 33.81
N ILE A 8 -68.74 7.68 32.79
CA ILE A 8 -69.06 7.08 31.51
C ILE A 8 -68.04 5.98 31.21
N TYR A 9 -68.49 4.75 31.30
CA TYR A 9 -67.81 3.57 30.78
C TYR A 9 -67.98 3.52 29.28
N THR A 10 -66.87 3.62 28.54
CA THR A 10 -66.87 3.30 27.13
C THR A 10 -66.18 1.94 26.92
N PHE A 11 -66.97 0.96 26.55
CA PHE A 11 -66.52 -0.36 26.13
C PHE A 11 -65.75 -0.21 24.80
N LEU A 12 -64.45 -0.51 24.81
CA LEU A 12 -63.67 -0.67 23.61
C LEU A 12 -63.63 -2.16 23.27
N ILE A 13 -64.35 -2.52 22.19
CA ILE A 13 -64.26 -3.84 21.59
C ILE A 13 -62.91 -3.93 20.89
N VAL A 14 -62.02 -4.78 21.38
CA VAL A 14 -60.78 -5.13 20.72
C VAL A 14 -61.09 -6.29 19.79
N LEU A 15 -61.17 -6.00 18.46
CA LEU A 15 -61.16 -6.98 17.43
C LEU A 15 -59.75 -7.54 17.28
N PHE A 16 -59.56 -8.78 17.70
CA PHE A 16 -58.37 -9.55 17.38
C PHE A 16 -58.43 -9.93 15.88
N PHE A 17 -57.63 -9.23 15.07
CA PHE A 17 -57.22 -9.78 13.78
C PHE A 17 -56.02 -10.69 14.05
N SER A 18 -56.20 -11.97 13.84
CA SER A 18 -55.09 -12.93 13.73
C SER A 18 -54.34 -12.59 12.45
N VAL A 19 -53.19 -11.99 12.59
CA VAL A 19 -52.19 -11.88 11.52
C VAL A 19 -51.48 -13.22 11.50
N ASP A 20 -51.78 -14.04 10.50
CA ASP A 20 -50.96 -15.20 10.20
C ASP A 20 -49.54 -14.71 9.96
N SER A 21 -48.64 -15.06 10.90
CA SER A 21 -47.22 -14.87 10.73
C SER A 21 -46.73 -15.76 9.62
N PHE A 22 -46.54 -15.21 8.42
CA PHE A 22 -45.64 -15.80 7.48
C PHE A 22 -44.25 -15.75 8.13
N SER A 23 -43.77 -16.86 8.66
CA SER A 23 -42.40 -17.06 9.00
C SER A 23 -41.63 -17.06 7.68
N ASN A 24 -41.03 -15.90 7.35
CA ASN A 24 -39.89 -15.89 6.46
C ASN A 24 -38.80 -16.64 7.18
N ASP A 25 -38.63 -17.91 6.88
CA ASP A 25 -37.40 -18.64 7.07
C ASP A 25 -36.32 -17.93 6.22
N ILE A 26 -35.81 -16.83 6.76
CA ILE A 26 -34.47 -16.39 6.39
C ILE A 26 -33.57 -17.49 6.95
N ASP A 27 -33.18 -18.42 6.07
CA ASP A 27 -32.03 -19.25 6.28
C ASP A 27 -30.88 -18.31 6.70
N THR A 28 -30.75 -18.11 7.99
CA THR A 28 -29.50 -17.61 8.56
C THR A 28 -28.52 -18.75 8.33
N LEU A 29 -27.88 -18.73 7.17
CA LEU A 29 -26.62 -19.44 6.98
C LEU A 29 -25.71 -18.93 8.09
N GLU A 30 -25.71 -19.63 9.21
CA GLU A 30 -24.64 -19.54 10.20
C GLU A 30 -23.36 -19.61 9.38
N PRO A 31 -22.47 -18.60 9.44
CA PRO A 31 -21.20 -18.71 8.77
C PRO A 31 -20.55 -19.97 9.32
N THR A 32 -20.36 -20.96 8.47
CA THR A 32 -19.57 -22.14 8.81
C THR A 32 -18.27 -21.60 9.36
N ASN A 33 -18.06 -21.79 10.66
CA ASN A 33 -16.91 -21.30 11.41
C ASN A 33 -15.68 -22.13 11.00
N SER A 34 -15.34 -22.11 9.71
CA SER A 34 -14.03 -22.55 9.25
C SER A 34 -13.07 -21.45 9.66
N ALA A 35 -12.24 -21.74 10.66
CA ALA A 35 -11.21 -20.82 11.09
C ALA A 35 -10.45 -20.30 9.87
N LEU A 36 -10.36 -18.96 9.73
CA LEU A 36 -9.63 -18.33 8.63
C LEU A 36 -8.21 -18.89 8.58
N GLU A 37 -7.75 -19.27 7.39
CA GLU A 37 -6.39 -19.78 7.20
C GLU A 37 -5.40 -18.61 7.17
N TYR A 38 -4.32 -18.74 7.90
CA TYR A 38 -3.19 -17.81 7.90
C TYR A 38 -1.89 -18.55 7.62
N PRO A 39 -0.98 -18.00 6.81
CA PRO A 39 0.29 -18.65 6.59
C PRO A 39 1.11 -18.68 7.88
N GLN A 40 1.65 -19.84 8.17
CA GLN A 40 2.63 -20.07 9.22
C GLN A 40 4.03 -19.66 8.70
N GLN A 41 5.07 -20.49 8.89
CA GLN A 41 6.34 -20.32 8.20
C GLN A 41 6.20 -20.51 6.69
N GLN A 42 5.34 -21.43 6.27
CA GLN A 42 5.02 -21.74 4.88
C GLN A 42 3.54 -21.48 4.60
N TRP A 43 3.23 -21.10 3.36
CA TRP A 43 1.88 -21.04 2.87
C TRP A 43 1.33 -22.46 2.65
N ARG A 44 0.13 -22.74 3.14
CA ARG A 44 -0.62 -23.91 2.73
C ARG A 44 -1.17 -23.68 1.32
N THR A 45 -1.16 -24.73 0.51
CA THR A 45 -1.60 -24.64 -0.89
C THR A 45 -2.95 -25.29 -1.08
N LYS A 46 -3.76 -24.75 -1.96
CA LYS A 46 -4.94 -25.37 -2.54
C LYS A 46 -4.96 -25.15 -4.05
N SER A 47 -5.45 -26.12 -4.78
CA SER A 47 -5.70 -25.94 -6.21
C SER A 47 -6.82 -24.91 -6.44
N PRO A 48 -6.83 -24.21 -7.58
CA PRO A 48 -7.93 -23.28 -7.91
C PRO A 48 -9.31 -23.92 -7.76
N SER A 49 -9.47 -25.17 -8.22
CA SER A 49 -10.75 -25.89 -8.17
C SER A 49 -11.25 -26.18 -6.76
N GLU A 50 -10.36 -26.41 -5.77
CA GLU A 50 -10.75 -26.56 -4.37
C GLU A 50 -11.29 -25.27 -3.75
N LEU A 51 -11.01 -24.13 -4.37
CA LEU A 51 -11.46 -22.79 -3.96
C LEU A 51 -12.50 -22.21 -4.91
N GLY A 52 -13.11 -23.05 -5.76
CA GLY A 52 -14.15 -22.65 -6.69
C GLY A 52 -13.69 -21.78 -7.86
N ILE A 53 -12.38 -21.71 -8.11
CA ILE A 53 -11.81 -20.91 -9.19
C ILE A 53 -11.50 -21.81 -10.40
N ALA A 54 -11.89 -21.37 -11.60
CA ALA A 54 -11.48 -22.04 -12.82
C ALA A 54 -9.97 -21.87 -13.06
N LYS A 55 -9.26 -22.96 -13.30
CA LYS A 55 -7.81 -22.95 -13.50
C LYS A 55 -7.39 -22.04 -14.67
N GLU A 56 -8.21 -21.97 -15.70
CA GLU A 56 -8.00 -21.17 -16.90
C GLU A 56 -7.96 -19.67 -16.56
N LYS A 57 -8.77 -19.21 -15.58
CA LYS A 57 -8.76 -17.81 -15.11
C LYS A 57 -7.44 -17.47 -14.42
N VAL A 58 -6.94 -18.37 -13.57
CA VAL A 58 -5.63 -18.19 -12.91
C VAL A 58 -4.49 -18.18 -13.95
N ASN A 59 -4.53 -19.10 -14.90
CA ASN A 59 -3.53 -19.14 -15.97
C ASN A 59 -3.54 -17.85 -16.79
N ARG A 60 -4.74 -17.36 -17.17
CA ARG A 60 -4.91 -16.10 -17.89
C ARG A 60 -4.33 -14.91 -17.13
N LEU A 61 -4.61 -14.78 -15.83
CA LEU A 61 -4.08 -13.73 -14.97
C LEU A 61 -2.54 -13.74 -14.99
N PHE A 62 -1.94 -14.93 -14.88
CA PHE A 62 -0.49 -15.09 -14.91
C PHE A 62 0.10 -14.80 -16.30
N ASP A 63 -0.54 -15.28 -17.38
CA ASP A 63 -0.11 -15.04 -18.75
C ASP A 63 -0.11 -13.54 -19.08
N LEU A 64 -1.15 -12.82 -18.69
CA LEU A 64 -1.25 -11.37 -18.86
C LEU A 64 -0.21 -10.61 -18.05
N SER A 65 0.10 -11.08 -16.84
CA SER A 65 1.16 -10.48 -16.03
C SER A 65 2.54 -10.70 -16.64
N PHE A 66 2.77 -11.87 -17.23
CA PHE A 66 4.03 -12.21 -17.91
C PHE A 66 4.09 -11.76 -19.37
N ALA A 67 3.04 -11.12 -19.91
CA ALA A 67 3.11 -10.39 -21.18
C ALA A 67 4.13 -9.24 -21.10
N ASP A 68 4.29 -8.64 -19.92
CA ASP A 68 5.41 -7.74 -19.64
C ASP A 68 6.68 -8.57 -19.30
N PRO A 69 7.73 -8.52 -20.14
CA PRO A 69 8.97 -9.26 -19.92
C PRO A 69 9.70 -8.87 -18.64
N ALA A 70 9.38 -7.72 -18.05
CA ALA A 70 9.94 -7.30 -16.78
C ALA A 70 9.38 -8.10 -15.60
N THR A 71 8.27 -8.83 -15.73
CA THR A 71 7.70 -9.61 -14.65
C THR A 71 8.68 -10.67 -14.14
N GLN A 72 8.99 -10.62 -12.84
CA GLN A 72 9.83 -11.57 -12.13
C GLN A 72 9.01 -12.70 -11.51
N ALA A 73 7.98 -12.31 -10.77
CA ALA A 73 7.17 -13.23 -9.98
C ALA A 73 5.74 -12.74 -9.87
N VAL A 74 4.81 -13.70 -9.84
CA VAL A 74 3.44 -13.49 -9.43
C VAL A 74 3.04 -14.53 -8.39
N VAL A 75 2.20 -14.11 -7.43
CA VAL A 75 1.66 -14.97 -6.36
C VAL A 75 0.18 -14.65 -6.20
N LEU A 76 -0.68 -15.66 -6.20
CA LEU A 76 -2.11 -15.55 -5.95
C LEU A 76 -2.50 -16.25 -4.65
N ILE A 77 -3.12 -15.51 -3.75
CA ILE A 77 -3.67 -16.00 -2.48
C ILE A 77 -5.19 -15.86 -2.53
N LYS A 78 -5.88 -16.88 -2.03
CA LYS A 78 -7.33 -16.88 -1.84
C LYS A 78 -7.66 -17.59 -0.54
N ASP A 79 -8.50 -16.99 0.30
CA ASP A 79 -8.93 -17.53 1.60
C ASP A 79 -7.73 -17.93 2.50
N GLY A 80 -6.59 -17.23 2.36
CA GLY A 80 -5.34 -17.52 3.07
C GLY A 80 -4.51 -18.68 2.51
N PHE A 81 -4.92 -19.31 1.41
CA PHE A 81 -4.16 -20.36 0.73
C PHE A 81 -3.40 -19.82 -0.48
N LEU A 82 -2.22 -20.34 -0.70
CA LEU A 82 -1.49 -20.16 -1.96
C LEU A 82 -2.19 -20.96 -3.06
N VAL A 83 -2.83 -20.27 -4.00
CA VAL A 83 -3.56 -20.84 -5.14
C VAL A 83 -2.62 -21.17 -6.28
N GLY A 84 -1.65 -20.30 -6.50
CA GLY A 84 -0.65 -20.46 -7.54
C GLY A 84 0.40 -19.37 -7.49
N GLU A 85 1.50 -19.66 -8.17
CA GLU A 85 2.61 -18.74 -8.32
C GLU A 85 3.38 -19.07 -9.61
N ARG A 86 4.06 -18.07 -10.16
CA ARG A 86 4.91 -18.25 -11.33
C ARG A 86 6.10 -17.33 -11.22
N TYR A 87 7.25 -17.82 -11.67
CA TYR A 87 8.52 -17.11 -11.66
C TYR A 87 9.11 -17.09 -13.07
N ALA A 88 9.79 -16.00 -13.41
CA ALA A 88 10.56 -15.93 -14.64
C ALA A 88 11.79 -16.86 -14.56
N ASP A 89 12.36 -17.18 -15.73
CA ASP A 89 13.59 -17.97 -15.79
C ASP A 89 14.71 -17.33 -14.97
N GLY A 90 15.36 -18.15 -14.13
CA GLY A 90 16.40 -17.73 -13.22
C GLY A 90 15.91 -17.14 -11.88
N PHE A 91 14.61 -17.11 -11.67
CA PHE A 91 14.01 -16.66 -10.40
C PHE A 91 13.19 -17.79 -9.76
N GLU A 92 13.04 -17.71 -8.43
CA GLU A 92 12.36 -18.72 -7.63
C GLU A 92 11.65 -18.05 -6.43
N GLN A 93 10.98 -18.86 -5.60
CA GLN A 93 10.24 -18.37 -4.42
C GLN A 93 11.07 -17.60 -3.41
N SER A 94 12.38 -17.82 -3.38
CA SER A 94 13.34 -17.13 -2.52
C SER A 94 13.93 -15.86 -3.16
N SER A 95 13.60 -15.59 -4.43
CA SER A 95 14.10 -14.40 -5.13
C SER A 95 13.45 -13.13 -4.62
N TYR A 96 14.28 -12.17 -4.23
CA TYR A 96 13.84 -10.87 -3.76
C TYR A 96 13.43 -9.96 -4.91
N GLY A 97 12.51 -9.06 -4.62
CA GLY A 97 12.19 -7.90 -5.43
C GLY A 97 12.09 -6.66 -4.55
N THR A 98 12.32 -5.51 -5.15
CA THR A 98 12.24 -4.21 -4.46
C THR A 98 10.82 -3.66 -4.55
N SER A 99 10.26 -3.23 -3.42
CA SER A 99 8.89 -2.69 -3.37
C SER A 99 8.71 -1.37 -4.10
N TRP A 100 9.76 -0.57 -4.21
CA TRP A 100 9.61 0.85 -4.56
C TRP A 100 8.51 1.47 -3.70
N SER A 101 7.62 2.24 -4.30
CA SER A 101 6.58 2.98 -3.58
C SER A 101 5.50 2.12 -2.91
N MET A 102 5.45 0.79 -3.12
CA MET A 102 4.61 -0.06 -2.25
C MET A 102 4.97 0.10 -0.77
N ALA A 103 6.22 0.50 -0.47
CA ALA A 103 6.67 0.78 0.90
C ALA A 103 5.82 1.85 1.60
N LYS A 104 5.26 2.80 0.87
CA LYS A 104 4.38 3.84 1.43
C LYS A 104 3.21 3.24 2.19
N SER A 105 2.57 2.20 1.61
CA SER A 105 1.46 1.51 2.27
C SER A 105 1.91 0.79 3.55
N PHE A 106 3.13 0.24 3.57
CA PHE A 106 3.68 -0.41 4.77
C PHE A 106 3.89 0.61 5.88
N TYR A 107 4.55 1.73 5.60
CA TYR A 107 4.80 2.75 6.61
C TYR A 107 3.54 3.52 7.01
N ALA A 108 2.57 3.69 6.12
CA ALA A 108 1.27 4.26 6.46
C ALA A 108 0.51 3.41 7.49
N SER A 109 0.67 2.08 7.47
CA SER A 109 0.07 1.20 8.48
C SER A 109 0.52 1.52 9.90
N LEU A 110 1.74 2.03 10.06
CA LEU A 110 2.28 2.43 11.37
C LEU A 110 1.57 3.66 11.94
N ILE A 111 1.04 4.55 11.10
CA ILE A 111 0.24 5.67 11.56
C ILE A 111 -1.07 5.14 12.19
N GLY A 112 -1.73 4.18 11.56
CA GLY A 112 -2.91 3.52 12.16
C GLY A 112 -2.58 2.86 13.50
N ILE A 113 -1.48 2.12 13.56
CA ILE A 113 -1.02 1.49 14.81
C ILE A 113 -0.65 2.54 15.88
N ALA A 114 -0.04 3.65 15.50
CA ALA A 114 0.29 4.73 16.43
C ALA A 114 -0.97 5.41 16.98
N ILE A 115 -2.03 5.54 16.18
CA ILE A 115 -3.34 6.01 16.63
C ILE A 115 -3.96 5.01 17.62
N ASP A 116 -3.99 3.73 17.27
CA ASP A 116 -4.52 2.66 18.12
C ASP A 116 -3.80 2.58 19.49
N ARG A 117 -2.53 2.97 19.53
CA ARG A 117 -1.70 3.01 20.75
C ARG A 117 -1.76 4.34 21.49
N GLY A 118 -2.46 5.35 20.95
CA GLY A 118 -2.54 6.69 21.52
C GLY A 118 -1.24 7.50 21.43
N GLU A 119 -0.31 7.09 20.57
CA GLU A 119 0.94 7.82 20.26
C GLU A 119 0.67 9.00 19.31
N ILE A 120 -0.34 8.88 18.46
CA ILE A 120 -0.94 9.91 17.61
C ILE A 120 -2.42 9.97 17.97
N ALA A 121 -2.99 11.17 18.11
CA ALA A 121 -4.39 11.28 18.54
C ALA A 121 -5.36 10.95 17.39
N SER A 122 -5.08 11.41 16.16
CA SER A 122 -5.92 11.15 15.00
C SER A 122 -5.17 11.43 13.68
N LEU A 123 -5.77 11.02 12.56
CA LEU A 123 -5.31 11.41 11.23
C LEU A 123 -5.39 12.92 10.98
N ASP A 124 -6.27 13.62 11.69
CA ASP A 124 -6.51 15.04 11.50
C ASP A 124 -5.58 15.91 12.38
N ASP A 125 -4.69 15.28 13.16
CA ASP A 125 -3.66 15.99 13.91
C ASP A 125 -2.76 16.76 12.93
N LYS A 126 -2.40 17.97 13.35
CA LYS A 126 -1.48 18.80 12.58
C LYS A 126 -0.06 18.24 12.68
N VAL A 127 0.62 18.18 11.55
CA VAL A 127 2.03 17.76 11.48
C VAL A 127 2.89 18.62 12.41
N ALA A 128 2.57 19.91 12.53
CA ALA A 128 3.22 20.86 13.44
C ALA A 128 3.15 20.44 14.93
N SER A 129 2.21 19.57 15.32
CA SER A 129 2.14 19.04 16.69
C SER A 129 3.30 18.06 17.00
N TYR A 130 3.90 17.50 15.98
CA TYR A 130 5.03 16.55 16.07
C TYR A 130 6.32 17.16 15.58
N LEU A 131 6.27 18.01 14.53
CA LEU A 131 7.42 18.56 13.84
C LEU A 131 7.47 20.09 14.00
N ASP A 132 8.24 20.60 14.96
CA ASP A 132 8.32 22.01 15.30
C ASP A 132 8.64 22.92 14.08
N TYR A 133 9.41 22.39 13.11
CA TYR A 133 9.75 23.11 11.89
C TYR A 133 8.56 23.25 10.89
N PHE A 134 7.40 22.66 11.18
CA PHE A 134 6.14 22.87 10.48
C PHE A 134 5.30 24.02 11.09
N GLY A 135 5.83 24.76 12.06
CA GLY A 135 5.17 25.94 12.64
C GLY A 135 5.17 27.19 11.76
N ASP A 136 5.50 27.04 10.48
CA ASP A 136 5.51 28.10 9.45
C ASP A 136 4.24 28.05 8.57
N GLN A 137 4.36 28.32 7.27
CA GLN A 137 3.25 28.27 6.31
C GLN A 137 2.66 26.85 6.15
N ARG A 138 3.35 25.82 6.65
CA ARG A 138 2.91 24.41 6.62
C ARG A 138 2.09 24.00 7.85
N ALA A 139 1.82 24.93 8.78
CA ALA A 139 1.19 24.64 10.08
C ALA A 139 -0.20 24.00 9.98
N ASP A 140 -0.91 24.24 8.88
CA ASP A 140 -2.26 23.69 8.67
C ASP A 140 -2.28 22.30 8.05
N ILE A 141 -1.13 21.76 7.64
CA ILE A 141 -1.03 20.41 7.07
C ILE A 141 -1.32 19.36 8.17
N SER A 142 -2.25 18.46 7.89
CA SER A 142 -2.55 17.32 8.76
C SER A 142 -1.77 16.06 8.35
N ILE A 143 -1.72 15.07 9.25
CA ILE A 143 -1.19 13.73 8.92
C ILE A 143 -1.99 13.11 7.76
N ARG A 144 -3.31 13.31 7.74
CA ARG A 144 -4.17 12.88 6.62
C ARG A 144 -3.73 13.49 5.30
N ASP A 145 -3.44 14.79 5.27
CA ASP A 145 -3.01 15.45 4.04
C ASP A 145 -1.71 14.87 3.47
N LEU A 146 -0.78 14.45 4.33
CA LEU A 146 0.42 13.74 3.89
C LEU A 146 0.07 12.37 3.30
N LEU A 147 -0.77 11.58 4.01
CA LEU A 147 -1.13 10.23 3.61
C LEU A 147 -2.02 10.18 2.36
N ASP A 148 -2.85 11.20 2.16
CA ASP A 148 -3.74 11.34 0.99
C ASP A 148 -3.07 12.05 -0.18
N MET A 149 -1.79 12.47 -0.03
CA MET A 149 -1.05 13.21 -1.05
C MET A 149 -1.70 14.57 -1.38
N THR A 150 -2.23 15.25 -0.37
CA THR A 150 -2.93 16.52 -0.51
C THR A 150 -2.33 17.64 0.35
N SER A 151 -1.08 17.49 0.75
CA SER A 151 -0.41 18.43 1.65
C SER A 151 -0.21 19.83 1.05
N GLY A 152 -0.14 19.95 -0.28
CA GLY A 152 0.21 21.18 -0.97
C GLY A 152 1.70 21.56 -0.84
N LEU A 153 2.55 20.64 -0.36
CA LEU A 153 4.00 20.82 -0.38
C LEU A 153 4.49 20.98 -1.81
N GLU A 154 5.50 21.81 -2.02
CA GLU A 154 6.09 22.06 -3.33
C GLU A 154 6.38 20.76 -4.08
N MET A 155 6.05 20.75 -5.38
CA MET A 155 6.26 19.61 -6.27
C MET A 155 6.97 20.09 -7.54
N PRO A 156 8.31 20.02 -7.57
CA PRO A 156 9.08 20.45 -8.75
C PRO A 156 8.91 19.46 -9.92
N ASP A 157 9.19 19.93 -11.15
CA ASP A 157 9.08 19.14 -12.38
C ASP A 157 9.85 17.79 -12.36
N HIS A 158 10.91 17.71 -11.55
CA HIS A 158 11.71 16.49 -11.36
C HIS A 158 11.20 15.57 -10.22
N GLU A 159 10.01 15.81 -9.70
CA GLU A 159 9.34 14.95 -8.69
C GLU A 159 10.22 14.64 -7.45
N HIS A 160 11.05 15.59 -7.02
CA HIS A 160 12.01 15.40 -5.92
C HIS A 160 13.04 14.27 -6.17
N GLU A 161 13.41 13.99 -7.41
CA GLU A 161 14.48 13.02 -7.69
C GLU A 161 15.77 13.33 -6.92
N GLU A 162 16.06 14.60 -6.68
CA GLU A 162 17.22 15.03 -5.90
C GLU A 162 17.21 14.50 -4.47
N MET A 163 16.04 14.34 -3.84
CA MET A 163 15.92 13.71 -2.53
C MET A 163 16.49 12.29 -2.55
N PHE A 164 16.13 11.50 -3.58
CA PHE A 164 16.58 10.12 -3.70
C PHE A 164 18.10 9.98 -3.83
N PHE A 165 18.78 11.03 -4.32
CA PHE A 165 20.25 11.08 -4.47
C PHE A 165 20.96 11.90 -3.41
N SER A 166 20.23 12.49 -2.47
CA SER A 166 20.82 13.18 -1.33
C SER A 166 21.39 12.17 -0.32
N ARG A 167 22.26 12.61 0.56
CA ARG A 167 22.76 11.76 1.67
C ARG A 167 21.75 11.61 2.79
N ASP A 168 20.95 12.65 2.98
CA ASP A 168 20.00 12.80 4.07
C ASP A 168 18.65 13.21 3.45
N HIS A 169 17.83 12.19 3.15
CA HIS A 169 16.53 12.38 2.53
C HIS A 169 15.57 13.11 3.47
N LEU A 170 15.73 12.87 4.78
CA LEU A 170 14.87 13.52 5.76
C LEU A 170 15.23 15.00 5.91
N ALA A 171 16.50 15.36 5.91
CA ALA A 171 16.93 16.76 5.88
C ALA A 171 16.40 17.48 4.63
N TYR A 172 16.47 16.85 3.47
CA TYR A 172 15.85 17.38 2.25
C TYR A 172 14.34 17.62 2.43
N ALA A 173 13.61 16.62 2.92
CA ALA A 173 12.16 16.71 3.08
C ALA A 173 11.72 17.81 4.06
N ARG A 174 12.52 18.09 5.09
CA ARG A 174 12.26 19.14 6.07
C ARG A 174 12.29 20.55 5.49
N GLU A 175 13.08 20.77 4.44
CA GLU A 175 13.27 22.08 3.81
C GLU A 175 12.26 22.38 2.70
N VAL A 176 11.45 21.40 2.29
CA VAL A 176 10.46 21.59 1.22
C VAL A 176 9.36 22.53 1.71
N GLY A 177 9.13 23.60 0.93
CA GLY A 177 8.10 24.61 1.19
C GLY A 177 6.68 24.13 0.83
N VAL A 178 5.73 25.07 0.91
CA VAL A 178 4.34 24.83 0.51
C VAL A 178 3.98 25.79 -0.62
N GLU A 179 3.30 25.29 -1.65
CA GLU A 179 2.84 26.08 -2.79
C GLU A 179 1.32 26.12 -2.94
N LYS A 180 0.60 25.18 -2.33
CA LYS A 180 -0.87 25.05 -2.38
C LYS A 180 -1.44 24.88 -0.98
N SER A 181 -2.71 25.22 -0.81
CA SER A 181 -3.40 24.95 0.46
C SER A 181 -3.61 23.45 0.65
N ALA A 182 -3.37 22.96 1.87
CA ALA A 182 -3.61 21.56 2.23
C ALA A 182 -5.07 21.15 1.98
N GLY A 183 -5.28 19.90 1.60
CA GLY A 183 -6.59 19.29 1.37
C GLY A 183 -7.27 19.69 0.05
N GLN A 184 -6.63 20.44 -0.83
CA GLN A 184 -7.27 20.96 -2.05
C GLN A 184 -6.90 20.24 -3.34
N THR A 185 -5.67 19.76 -3.44
CA THR A 185 -5.15 19.19 -4.68
C THR A 185 -4.40 17.91 -4.37
N PHE A 186 -4.72 16.86 -5.11
CA PHE A 186 -3.91 15.65 -5.08
C PHE A 186 -2.63 15.85 -5.90
N GLU A 187 -1.50 15.57 -5.27
CA GLU A 187 -0.19 15.55 -5.91
C GLU A 187 0.66 14.44 -5.30
N TYR A 188 0.97 13.42 -6.09
CA TYR A 188 1.76 12.29 -5.62
C TYR A 188 3.20 12.72 -5.32
N ASN A 189 3.51 12.96 -4.05
CA ASN A 189 4.74 13.60 -3.59
C ASN A 189 5.48 12.70 -2.58
N ASN A 190 6.71 12.29 -2.91
CA ASN A 190 7.54 11.43 -2.08
C ASN A 190 7.91 12.07 -0.73
N VAL A 191 7.97 13.40 -0.66
CA VAL A 191 8.27 14.15 0.57
C VAL A 191 7.20 13.90 1.63
N ASN A 192 5.92 13.83 1.25
CA ASN A 192 4.83 13.49 2.17
C ASN A 192 5.11 12.21 2.95
N SER A 193 5.54 11.19 2.21
CA SER A 193 5.83 9.89 2.82
C SER A 193 7.14 9.90 3.60
N MET A 194 8.16 10.64 3.15
CA MET A 194 9.44 10.71 3.88
C MET A 194 9.30 11.37 5.26
N LEU A 195 8.42 12.35 5.39
CA LEU A 195 8.12 13.02 6.66
C LEU A 195 7.49 12.09 7.71
N LEU A 196 6.88 10.97 7.31
CA LEU A 196 6.36 9.97 8.25
C LEU A 196 7.46 9.38 9.11
N ALA A 197 8.72 9.32 8.63
CA ALA A 197 9.85 8.84 9.42
C ALA A 197 10.05 9.69 10.68
N ASP A 198 9.93 11.02 10.53
CA ASP A 198 10.14 11.96 11.63
C ASP A 198 8.91 12.00 12.56
N ILE A 199 7.70 12.00 12.00
CA ILE A 199 6.45 11.97 12.77
C ILE A 199 6.41 10.71 13.65
N LEU A 200 6.65 9.54 13.08
CA LEU A 200 6.65 8.27 13.82
C LEU A 200 7.72 8.25 14.91
N HIS A 201 8.91 8.76 14.61
CA HIS A 201 9.99 8.85 15.60
C HIS A 201 9.62 9.78 16.76
N LYS A 202 9.04 10.95 16.48
CA LYS A 202 8.60 11.90 17.51
C LYS A 202 7.45 11.37 18.35
N ALA A 203 6.49 10.67 17.73
CA ALA A 203 5.33 10.13 18.43
C ALA A 203 5.68 8.92 19.31
N SER A 204 6.56 8.02 18.83
CA SER A 204 6.84 6.74 19.50
C SER A 204 8.19 6.66 20.21
N GLY A 205 9.14 7.54 19.87
CA GLY A 205 10.53 7.48 20.37
C GLY A 205 11.41 6.50 19.58
N GLU A 206 10.89 5.77 18.58
CA GLU A 206 11.64 4.75 17.84
C GLU A 206 11.64 5.03 16.33
N LYS A 207 12.62 4.51 15.60
CA LYS A 207 12.71 4.66 14.14
C LYS A 207 11.62 3.86 13.42
N ALA A 208 11.09 4.42 12.33
CA ALA A 208 9.97 3.84 11.59
C ALA A 208 10.23 2.42 11.06
N ASP A 209 11.46 2.11 10.63
CA ASP A 209 11.81 0.77 10.15
C ASP A 209 11.88 -0.27 11.28
N VAL A 210 12.31 0.12 12.48
CA VAL A 210 12.23 -0.73 13.67
C VAL A 210 10.78 -0.99 14.04
N LEU A 211 9.95 0.07 14.06
CA LEU A 211 8.53 -0.06 14.31
C LEU A 211 7.83 -0.96 13.29
N LEU A 212 8.16 -0.81 11.99
CA LEU A 212 7.57 -1.62 10.92
C LEU A 212 7.91 -3.10 11.11
N LYS A 213 9.16 -3.38 11.44
CA LYS A 213 9.59 -4.74 11.74
C LYS A 213 8.84 -5.32 12.93
N GLU A 214 8.85 -4.64 14.07
CA GLU A 214 8.33 -5.19 15.34
C GLU A 214 6.80 -5.23 15.39
N ARG A 215 6.13 -4.18 14.88
CA ARG A 215 4.68 -4.03 15.02
C ARG A 215 3.89 -4.69 13.92
N VAL A 216 4.53 -4.91 12.75
CA VAL A 216 3.85 -5.48 11.56
C VAL A 216 4.55 -6.75 11.09
N PHE A 217 5.79 -6.67 10.64
CA PHE A 217 6.42 -7.77 9.92
C PHE A 217 6.63 -9.02 10.79
N ASP A 218 7.16 -8.86 12.00
CA ASP A 218 7.34 -9.98 12.92
C ASP A 218 5.99 -10.62 13.30
N LYS A 219 4.94 -9.80 13.41
CA LYS A 219 3.58 -10.25 13.74
C LYS A 219 2.93 -11.09 12.64
N ILE A 220 3.13 -10.71 11.39
CA ILE A 220 2.59 -11.45 10.24
C ILE A 220 3.55 -12.54 9.74
N GLY A 221 4.67 -12.75 10.42
CA GLY A 221 5.68 -13.74 10.04
C GLY A 221 6.45 -13.38 8.76
N LEU A 222 6.60 -12.08 8.48
CA LEU A 222 7.42 -11.56 7.39
C LEU A 222 8.84 -11.37 7.93
N THR A 223 9.69 -12.38 7.81
CA THR A 223 11.00 -12.43 8.49
C THR A 223 12.18 -12.12 7.58
N ASP A 224 12.03 -12.35 6.29
CA ASP A 224 13.11 -12.26 5.31
C ASP A 224 12.97 -10.95 4.53
N VAL A 225 13.49 -9.86 5.10
CA VAL A 225 13.25 -8.51 4.61
C VAL A 225 14.46 -7.60 4.85
N THR A 226 14.73 -6.73 3.86
CA THR A 226 15.66 -5.61 3.99
C THR A 226 14.89 -4.31 3.91
N LEU A 227 15.04 -3.47 4.92
CA LEU A 227 14.47 -2.13 4.99
C LEU A 227 15.55 -1.11 4.66
N TRP A 228 15.32 -0.29 3.64
CA TRP A 228 16.32 0.64 3.17
C TRP A 228 16.42 1.86 4.07
N ARG A 229 17.66 2.35 4.20
CA ARG A 229 18.00 3.61 4.86
C ARG A 229 18.86 4.46 3.95
N ASP A 230 18.79 5.78 4.11
CA ASP A 230 19.72 6.70 3.49
C ASP A 230 21.10 6.67 4.15
N SER A 231 22.05 7.43 3.61
CA SER A 231 23.43 7.49 4.14
C SER A 231 23.53 8.16 5.52
N ALA A 232 22.51 8.91 5.93
CA ALA A 232 22.38 9.49 7.27
C ALA A 232 21.76 8.52 8.28
N GLY A 233 21.27 7.36 7.83
CA GLY A 233 20.66 6.31 8.64
C GLY A 233 19.16 6.53 8.91
N ASN A 234 18.48 7.37 8.13
CA ASN A 234 17.04 7.53 8.19
C ASN A 234 16.35 6.39 7.42
N PRO A 235 15.27 5.79 7.95
CA PRO A 235 14.47 4.84 7.20
C PRO A 235 13.77 5.53 6.03
N LEU A 236 13.77 4.87 4.85
CA LEU A 236 13.11 5.41 3.67
C LEU A 236 11.62 5.07 3.68
N THR A 237 10.81 5.90 4.33
CA THR A 237 9.37 5.65 4.48
C THR A 237 8.56 5.84 3.19
N TYR A 238 9.16 6.39 2.15
CA TYR A 238 8.56 6.52 0.83
C TYR A 238 8.96 5.42 -0.17
N CYS A 239 10.02 4.67 0.11
CA CYS A 239 10.67 3.61 -0.64
C CYS A 239 11.45 2.78 0.41
N CYS A 240 11.89 1.79 0.24
CA CYS A 240 12.01 0.62 -0.51
C CYS A 240 12.15 -0.51 0.51
N VAL A 241 11.43 -1.55 0.30
CA VAL A 241 11.51 -2.80 1.07
C VAL A 241 11.92 -3.87 0.09
N ASP A 242 12.88 -4.74 0.46
CA ASP A 242 13.26 -5.88 -0.35
C ASP A 242 12.83 -7.15 0.36
N THR A 243 11.99 -7.94 -0.30
CA THR A 243 11.56 -9.26 0.16
C THR A 243 11.02 -10.08 -1.00
N THR A 244 10.51 -11.28 -0.74
CA THR A 244 9.95 -12.17 -1.78
C THR A 244 8.49 -11.85 -2.08
N ALA A 245 7.99 -12.25 -3.25
CA ALA A 245 6.59 -12.06 -3.62
C ALA A 245 5.62 -12.73 -2.61
N ARG A 246 5.97 -13.89 -2.08
CA ARG A 246 5.18 -14.56 -1.03
C ARG A 246 5.11 -13.76 0.26
N GLN A 247 6.19 -13.07 0.63
CA GLN A 247 6.23 -12.25 1.84
C GLN A 247 5.40 -10.96 1.68
N TYR A 248 5.46 -10.31 0.52
CA TYR A 248 4.59 -9.19 0.20
C TYR A 248 3.10 -9.55 0.31
N SER A 249 2.74 -10.78 -0.12
CA SER A 249 1.34 -11.25 -0.04
C SER A 249 0.82 -11.34 1.40
N ARG A 250 1.68 -11.52 2.43
CA ARG A 250 1.27 -11.51 3.84
C ARG A 250 0.72 -10.13 4.25
N PHE A 251 1.38 -9.06 3.81
CA PHE A 251 0.91 -7.72 4.08
C PHE A 251 -0.43 -7.43 3.37
N GLY A 252 -0.57 -7.85 2.12
CA GLY A 252 -1.85 -7.78 1.42
C GLY A 252 -2.97 -8.51 2.17
N LEU A 253 -2.70 -9.72 2.69
CA LEU A 253 -3.67 -10.50 3.46
C LEU A 253 -4.07 -9.82 4.78
N LEU A 254 -3.15 -9.15 5.47
CA LEU A 254 -3.47 -8.34 6.65
C LEU A 254 -4.53 -7.28 6.33
N PHE A 255 -4.37 -6.57 5.22
CA PHE A 255 -5.33 -5.55 4.79
C PHE A 255 -6.62 -6.15 4.23
N ALA A 256 -6.55 -7.27 3.52
CA ALA A 256 -7.75 -8.00 3.08
C ALA A 256 -8.67 -8.35 4.27
N ARG A 257 -8.08 -8.57 5.44
CA ARG A 257 -8.75 -9.00 6.69
C ARG A 257 -8.86 -7.90 7.73
N SER A 258 -9.03 -6.66 7.29
CA SER A 258 -9.30 -5.50 8.14
C SER A 258 -8.29 -5.32 9.28
N GLY A 259 -7.01 -5.60 9.01
CA GLY A 259 -5.93 -5.44 9.99
C GLY A 259 -5.84 -6.54 11.06
N ASN A 260 -6.66 -7.59 10.96
CA ASN A 260 -6.60 -8.75 11.86
C ASN A 260 -5.63 -9.81 11.33
N TRP A 261 -4.82 -10.36 12.22
CA TRP A 261 -3.93 -11.46 11.90
C TRP A 261 -4.05 -12.57 12.95
N ALA A 262 -4.64 -13.68 12.55
CA ALA A 262 -4.80 -14.87 13.38
C ALA A 262 -5.45 -14.60 14.76
N GLY A 263 -6.40 -13.67 14.82
CA GLY A 263 -7.11 -13.27 16.04
C GLY A 263 -6.50 -12.07 16.77
N GLU A 264 -5.30 -11.61 16.41
CA GLU A 264 -4.71 -10.35 16.91
C GLU A 264 -5.07 -9.19 15.99
N GLN A 265 -5.71 -8.14 16.49
CA GLN A 265 -5.97 -6.92 15.75
C GLN A 265 -4.71 -6.07 15.76
N LEU A 266 -3.94 -6.10 14.68
CA LEU A 266 -2.69 -5.36 14.56
C LEU A 266 -2.91 -3.89 14.16
N ILE A 267 -3.90 -3.64 13.33
CA ILE A 267 -4.32 -2.31 12.86
C ILE A 267 -5.83 -2.27 13.02
N SER A 268 -6.39 -1.23 13.61
CA SER A 268 -7.85 -1.14 13.78
C SER A 268 -8.60 -1.29 12.47
N SER A 269 -9.75 -1.95 12.51
CA SER A 269 -10.63 -2.05 11.35
C SER A 269 -11.03 -0.68 10.82
N ASP A 270 -11.26 0.26 11.71
CA ASP A 270 -11.62 1.65 11.37
C ASP A 270 -10.55 2.34 10.53
N TYR A 271 -9.26 2.15 10.86
CA TYR A 271 -8.18 2.69 10.05
C TYR A 271 -8.12 2.02 8.66
N VAL A 272 -8.24 0.69 8.62
CA VAL A 272 -8.26 -0.05 7.35
C VAL A 272 -9.48 0.35 6.50
N ASP A 273 -10.65 0.55 7.11
CA ASP A 273 -11.83 1.01 6.40
C ASP A 273 -11.68 2.44 5.87
N GLN A 274 -11.06 3.34 6.64
CA GLN A 274 -10.69 4.68 6.16
C GLN A 274 -9.69 4.60 4.99
N THR A 275 -8.71 3.71 5.04
CA THR A 275 -7.75 3.47 3.94
C THR A 275 -8.47 3.14 2.63
N PHE A 276 -9.61 2.44 2.71
CA PHE A 276 -10.36 1.97 1.56
C PHE A 276 -11.65 2.75 1.32
N SER A 277 -11.91 3.82 2.06
CA SER A 277 -13.11 4.65 1.95
C SER A 277 -12.90 5.55 0.80
N LYS A 278 -12.80 5.78 -0.15
CA LYS A 278 -12.73 6.81 -1.20
C LYS A 278 -12.32 8.18 -0.70
N VAL A 279 -11.30 8.75 -1.23
CA VAL A 279 -10.95 10.14 -0.96
C VAL A 279 -10.83 10.99 -2.23
N TRP A 280 -10.06 10.60 -3.20
CA TRP A 280 -9.88 11.42 -4.39
C TRP A 280 -10.31 10.67 -5.65
N ASP A 281 -11.46 11.10 -6.22
CA ASP A 281 -11.87 10.71 -7.55
C ASP A 281 -11.33 11.75 -8.54
N GLY A 282 -10.73 11.27 -9.61
CA GLY A 282 -10.31 12.15 -10.70
C GLY A 282 -8.94 12.76 -10.46
N LEU A 283 -7.95 11.90 -10.34
CA LEU A 283 -6.59 12.28 -10.68
C LEU A 283 -6.60 12.77 -12.12
N ASP A 284 -5.92 13.85 -12.37
CA ASP A 284 -5.89 14.66 -13.59
C ASP A 284 -6.46 13.97 -14.85
N SER A 285 -7.47 14.60 -15.45
CA SER A 285 -8.23 14.07 -16.59
C SER A 285 -7.43 13.83 -17.87
N SER A 286 -6.15 14.10 -17.86
CA SER A 286 -5.26 13.93 -19.02
C SER A 286 -4.57 12.58 -19.10
N THR A 287 -4.64 11.75 -18.04
CA THR A 287 -3.97 10.46 -17.97
C THR A 287 -4.95 9.31 -17.78
N ILE A 288 -4.54 8.10 -18.14
CA ILE A 288 -5.28 6.84 -17.94
C ILE A 288 -5.53 6.56 -16.44
N GLU A 289 -4.95 7.36 -15.56
CA GLU A 289 -5.15 7.34 -14.11
C GLU A 289 -6.55 7.78 -13.66
N GLN A 290 -7.40 8.26 -14.56
CA GLN A 290 -8.74 8.82 -14.27
C GLN A 290 -9.68 7.89 -13.48
N GLU A 291 -9.44 6.59 -13.53
CA GLU A 291 -10.27 5.60 -12.84
C GLU A 291 -9.68 5.15 -11.49
N ARG A 292 -8.53 5.71 -11.10
CA ARG A 292 -7.88 5.39 -9.83
C ARG A 292 -8.21 6.42 -8.76
N GLY A 293 -8.62 5.95 -7.58
CA GLY A 293 -8.65 6.76 -6.37
C GLY A 293 -7.36 6.58 -5.57
N TYR A 294 -7.18 7.41 -4.55
CA TYR A 294 -6.06 7.32 -3.61
C TYR A 294 -6.52 7.66 -2.19
N SER A 295 -6.08 6.91 -1.21
CA SER A 295 -6.36 7.18 0.20
C SER A 295 -5.31 6.52 1.09
N LEU A 296 -4.79 7.25 2.06
CA LEU A 296 -3.85 6.77 3.09
C LEU A 296 -2.73 5.88 2.52
N HIS A 297 -2.10 6.34 1.44
CA HIS A 297 -1.02 5.64 0.73
C HIS A 297 -1.42 4.30 0.09
N TRP A 298 -2.70 4.14 -0.27
CA TRP A 298 -3.19 3.07 -1.11
C TRP A 298 -3.86 3.61 -2.36
N TRP A 299 -3.65 2.94 -3.50
CA TRP A 299 -4.39 3.16 -4.72
C TRP A 299 -5.70 2.40 -4.69
N ILE A 300 -6.75 3.01 -5.20
CA ILE A 300 -8.07 2.42 -5.30
C ILE A 300 -8.39 2.29 -6.77
N SER A 301 -8.47 1.05 -7.26
CA SER A 301 -8.84 0.77 -8.64
C SER A 301 -10.27 0.29 -8.68
N ARG A 302 -11.07 0.87 -9.56
CA ARG A 302 -12.46 0.47 -9.78
C ARG A 302 -12.58 -0.27 -11.08
N HIS A 303 -13.40 -1.30 -11.08
CA HIS A 303 -13.70 -2.06 -12.28
C HIS A 303 -15.20 -2.24 -12.44
N ASN A 304 -15.83 -1.51 -13.36
CA ASN A 304 -17.18 -1.71 -13.89
C ASN A 304 -18.26 -2.04 -12.84
N ASP A 305 -18.29 -1.39 -11.70
CA ASP A 305 -19.22 -1.61 -10.59
C ASP A 305 -19.24 -3.05 -10.01
N LYS A 306 -18.38 -3.94 -10.49
CA LYS A 306 -18.36 -5.36 -10.09
C LYS A 306 -17.45 -5.66 -8.92
N ALA A 307 -16.31 -4.99 -8.89
CA ALA A 307 -15.33 -5.16 -7.83
C ALA A 307 -14.55 -3.87 -7.60
N VAL A 308 -14.08 -3.67 -6.39
CA VAL A 308 -13.13 -2.63 -6.05
C VAL A 308 -11.84 -3.33 -5.64
N ILE A 309 -10.79 -3.09 -6.43
CA ILE A 309 -9.45 -3.61 -6.16
C ILE A 309 -8.63 -2.49 -5.57
N PHE A 310 -8.03 -2.74 -4.43
CA PHE A 310 -7.06 -1.86 -3.79
C PHE A 310 -5.66 -2.33 -4.12
N ASN A 311 -4.70 -1.41 -4.23
CA ASN A 311 -3.33 -1.85 -4.42
C ASN A 311 -2.30 -0.93 -3.78
N ALA A 312 -1.30 -1.53 -3.16
CA ALA A 312 -0.01 -0.92 -2.97
C ALA A 312 0.74 -0.99 -4.29
N SER A 313 1.20 0.15 -4.82
CA SER A 313 1.82 0.25 -6.13
C SER A 313 3.23 0.82 -6.03
N GLY A 314 4.14 0.26 -6.78
CA GLY A 314 5.52 0.73 -6.87
C GLY A 314 5.97 0.88 -8.31
N LYS A 315 6.96 1.76 -8.51
CA LYS A 315 7.58 2.04 -9.81
C LYS A 315 7.93 0.73 -10.53
N PHE A 316 7.83 0.70 -11.84
CA PHE A 316 8.11 -0.45 -12.71
C PHE A 316 7.13 -1.63 -12.57
N GLY A 317 5.95 -1.43 -11.97
CA GLY A 317 4.91 -2.47 -11.90
C GLY A 317 5.03 -3.43 -10.72
N GLN A 318 5.49 -2.94 -9.59
CA GLN A 318 5.39 -3.66 -8.33
C GLN A 318 3.98 -3.50 -7.78
N TYR A 319 3.27 -4.59 -7.50
CA TYR A 319 1.89 -4.52 -7.04
C TYR A 319 1.59 -5.53 -5.94
N ILE A 320 0.80 -5.09 -4.96
CA ILE A 320 0.02 -5.95 -4.07
C ILE A 320 -1.44 -5.55 -4.27
N PHE A 321 -2.17 -6.28 -5.08
CA PHE A 321 -3.61 -6.10 -5.28
C PHE A 321 -4.37 -6.83 -4.19
N VAL A 322 -5.43 -6.19 -3.68
CA VAL A 322 -6.28 -6.71 -2.61
C VAL A 322 -7.74 -6.59 -3.02
N ASP A 323 -8.43 -7.73 -3.08
CA ASP A 323 -9.89 -7.82 -3.15
C ASP A 323 -10.40 -8.27 -1.77
N ARG A 324 -10.83 -7.30 -0.96
CA ARG A 324 -11.33 -7.57 0.41
C ARG A 324 -12.60 -8.41 0.41
N LYS A 325 -13.48 -8.18 -0.56
CA LYS A 325 -14.77 -8.88 -0.64
C LYS A 325 -14.60 -10.38 -0.82
N ASN A 326 -13.59 -10.78 -1.57
CA ASN A 326 -13.37 -12.16 -1.94
C ASN A 326 -12.15 -12.78 -1.23
N ASP A 327 -11.53 -12.08 -0.29
CA ASP A 327 -10.29 -12.51 0.42
C ASP A 327 -9.20 -12.97 -0.55
N ILE A 328 -8.94 -12.12 -1.57
CA ILE A 328 -7.93 -12.39 -2.59
C ILE A 328 -6.80 -11.37 -2.46
N VAL A 329 -5.57 -11.87 -2.57
CA VAL A 329 -4.35 -11.05 -2.73
C VAL A 329 -3.60 -11.55 -3.96
N PHE A 330 -3.25 -10.61 -4.84
CA PHE A 330 -2.41 -10.89 -5.99
C PHE A 330 -1.17 -9.98 -5.95
N THR A 331 0.00 -10.59 -5.91
CA THR A 331 1.28 -9.88 -5.86
C THR A 331 2.02 -10.08 -7.17
N ARG A 332 2.52 -8.97 -7.74
CA ARG A 332 3.43 -8.97 -8.89
C ARG A 332 4.70 -8.22 -8.54
N ILE A 333 5.85 -8.81 -8.87
CA ILE A 333 7.18 -8.22 -8.71
C ILE A 333 7.90 -8.25 -10.05
N THR A 334 8.69 -7.21 -10.34
CA THR A 334 9.46 -7.09 -11.56
C THR A 334 10.96 -7.28 -11.35
N LYS A 335 11.65 -7.60 -12.43
CA LYS A 335 13.08 -7.94 -12.47
C LYS A 335 13.96 -6.73 -12.32
N TYR A 336 15.07 -6.95 -11.64
CA TYR A 336 16.19 -6.01 -11.58
C TYR A 336 17.50 -6.72 -11.92
N HIS A 337 18.33 -6.08 -12.70
CA HIS A 337 19.71 -6.50 -12.87
C HIS A 337 20.52 -6.01 -11.67
N SER A 338 21.22 -6.91 -10.99
CA SER A 338 22.26 -6.53 -10.04
C SER A 338 23.45 -5.97 -10.82
N THR A 339 23.90 -4.80 -10.42
CA THR A 339 25.04 -4.12 -11.04
C THR A 339 26.22 -3.90 -10.11
N GLY A 340 26.18 -4.49 -8.91
CA GLY A 340 27.16 -4.28 -7.84
C GLY A 340 27.09 -2.86 -7.25
N GLY A 341 26.92 -2.73 -5.95
CA GLY A 341 26.89 -1.46 -5.26
C GLY A 341 25.48 -0.96 -4.85
N SER A 342 25.43 -0.04 -3.92
CA SER A 342 24.20 0.57 -3.41
C SER A 342 23.69 1.67 -4.34
N VAL A 343 22.39 1.71 -4.60
CA VAL A 343 21.74 2.83 -5.31
C VAL A 343 21.97 4.16 -4.59
N GLN A 344 22.19 4.12 -3.29
CA GLN A 344 22.29 5.29 -2.42
C GLN A 344 23.73 5.75 -2.17
N ASP A 345 24.73 4.97 -2.55
CA ASP A 345 26.13 5.33 -2.33
C ASP A 345 26.97 5.16 -3.60
N TRP A 346 26.76 6.08 -4.54
CA TRP A 346 27.57 6.17 -5.76
C TRP A 346 28.83 7.02 -5.55
N GLY A 347 29.22 7.19 -4.28
CA GLY A 347 30.37 8.01 -3.96
C GLY A 347 30.18 9.48 -4.40
N PRO A 348 31.21 10.09 -5.02
CA PRO A 348 31.14 11.50 -5.43
C PRO A 348 29.99 11.83 -6.39
N LEU A 349 29.51 10.86 -7.18
CA LEU A 349 28.46 11.07 -8.17
C LEU A 349 27.08 11.34 -7.55
N ASN A 350 26.88 11.00 -6.27
CA ASN A 350 25.67 11.38 -5.54
C ASN A 350 25.52 12.89 -5.37
N TYR A 351 26.62 13.63 -5.41
CA TYR A 351 26.67 15.06 -5.02
C TYR A 351 26.85 16.01 -6.20
N ILE A 352 26.97 15.51 -7.42
CA ILE A 352 27.29 16.32 -8.60
C ILE A 352 26.03 16.46 -9.48
N ASN A 353 25.01 17.18 -8.95
CA ASN A 353 23.71 17.35 -9.64
C ASN A 353 23.82 18.01 -11.02
N TRP A 354 24.84 18.88 -11.22
CA TRP A 354 25.07 19.54 -12.51
C TRP A 354 25.65 18.65 -13.60
N LEU A 355 26.07 17.41 -13.29
CA LEU A 355 26.72 16.50 -14.24
C LEU A 355 25.73 15.78 -15.17
N GLY A 356 24.43 16.04 -15.04
CA GLY A 356 23.38 15.45 -15.88
C GLY A 356 22.32 14.71 -15.09
N SER A 357 21.42 14.05 -15.82
CA SER A 357 20.30 13.32 -15.22
C SER A 357 20.80 12.21 -14.27
N VAL A 358 19.96 11.82 -13.37
CA VAL A 358 20.19 10.73 -12.43
C VAL A 358 20.58 9.43 -13.13
N ASP A 359 19.86 9.07 -14.22
CA ASP A 359 20.17 7.85 -14.98
C ASP A 359 21.55 7.92 -15.61
N PHE A 360 21.97 9.08 -16.11
CA PHE A 360 23.32 9.28 -16.59
C PHE A 360 24.37 9.11 -15.49
N ARG A 361 24.15 9.71 -14.32
CA ARG A 361 25.06 9.61 -13.18
C ARG A 361 25.18 8.16 -12.67
N ARG A 362 24.05 7.44 -12.62
CA ARG A 362 24.02 6.02 -12.25
C ARG A 362 24.82 5.18 -13.23
N LYS A 363 24.61 5.34 -14.54
CA LYS A 363 25.36 4.63 -15.58
C LYS A 363 26.84 4.95 -15.51
N ALA A 364 27.17 6.21 -15.25
CA ALA A 364 28.56 6.63 -15.05
C ALA A 364 29.19 5.99 -13.80
N ALA A 365 28.46 5.93 -12.68
CA ALA A 365 28.89 5.28 -11.46
C ALA A 365 29.21 3.79 -11.69
N VAL A 366 28.29 3.06 -12.31
CA VAL A 366 28.49 1.64 -12.64
C VAL A 366 29.70 1.45 -13.55
N LEU A 367 29.87 2.30 -14.57
CA LEU A 367 31.02 2.22 -15.46
C LEU A 367 32.35 2.45 -14.72
N LEU A 368 32.39 3.45 -13.84
CA LEU A 368 33.60 3.77 -13.05
C LEU A 368 33.92 2.67 -12.03
N ASP A 369 32.92 2.05 -11.43
CA ASP A 369 33.10 0.90 -10.53
C ASP A 369 33.64 -0.32 -11.30
N ASN A 370 33.07 -0.64 -12.46
CA ASN A 370 33.56 -1.70 -13.34
C ASN A 370 34.99 -1.48 -13.83
N LEU A 371 35.41 -0.21 -13.97
CA LEU A 371 36.79 0.15 -14.31
C LEU A 371 37.72 0.19 -13.09
N GLY A 372 37.21 -0.05 -11.90
CA GLY A 372 37.99 0.00 -10.65
C GLY A 372 38.44 1.42 -10.24
N ILE A 373 37.82 2.48 -10.81
CA ILE A 373 38.17 3.89 -10.50
C ILE A 373 37.49 4.33 -9.21
N ILE A 374 36.25 3.89 -8.98
CA ILE A 374 35.54 4.07 -7.70
C ILE A 374 35.08 2.70 -7.23
N LYS A 375 34.77 2.60 -5.93
CA LYS A 375 34.15 1.42 -5.37
C LYS A 375 32.79 1.81 -4.83
N ILE A 376 31.75 1.18 -5.37
CA ILE A 376 30.40 1.33 -4.89
C ILE A 376 30.13 0.22 -3.88
N ASN A 377 29.54 0.56 -2.74
CA ASN A 377 29.23 -0.40 -1.70
C ASN A 377 27.77 -0.86 -1.81
N GLY A 378 27.55 -2.18 -1.82
CA GLY A 378 26.23 -2.80 -1.93
C GLY A 378 25.86 -3.18 -3.37
N ASP A 379 24.60 -3.51 -3.62
CA ASP A 379 24.10 -3.89 -4.94
C ASP A 379 23.27 -2.78 -5.57
N ILE A 380 23.73 -2.22 -6.69
CA ILE A 380 22.89 -1.37 -7.54
C ILE A 380 21.96 -2.29 -8.34
N LYS A 381 20.67 -2.11 -8.15
CA LYS A 381 19.65 -2.80 -8.93
C LYS A 381 19.18 -1.88 -10.05
N THR A 382 19.26 -2.35 -11.28
CA THR A 382 18.76 -1.65 -12.46
C THR A 382 17.49 -2.34 -12.93
N PRO A 383 16.37 -1.64 -13.11
CA PRO A 383 15.17 -2.24 -13.65
C PRO A 383 15.43 -2.77 -15.06
N VAL A 384 14.80 -3.90 -15.39
CA VAL A 384 14.87 -4.51 -16.73
C VAL A 384 14.11 -3.66 -17.75
N THR A 385 13.08 -2.96 -17.31
CA THR A 385 12.35 -1.98 -18.10
C THR A 385 12.60 -0.58 -17.61
N TYR A 386 12.59 0.40 -18.52
CA TYR A 386 12.57 1.82 -18.17
C TYR A 386 11.16 2.41 -18.15
N ASP A 387 10.14 1.59 -18.40
CA ASP A 387 8.75 2.00 -18.22
C ASP A 387 8.46 2.10 -16.74
N ASP A 388 8.44 3.33 -16.26
CA ASP A 388 8.28 3.66 -14.85
C ASP A 388 6.82 3.84 -14.42
N GLY A 389 5.88 3.56 -15.33
CA GLY A 389 4.45 3.65 -15.07
C GLY A 389 3.78 4.85 -15.74
N THR A 390 4.42 5.43 -16.77
CA THR A 390 3.90 6.60 -17.48
C THR A 390 3.43 6.28 -18.91
N SER A 391 3.81 5.14 -19.48
CA SER A 391 3.43 4.78 -20.84
C SER A 391 1.99 4.24 -20.92
N LYS A 392 1.39 4.39 -22.10
CA LYS A 392 0.07 3.84 -22.38
C LYS A 392 0.06 2.32 -22.29
N GLU A 393 1.08 1.68 -22.77
CA GLU A 393 1.27 0.22 -22.76
C GLU A 393 1.34 -0.31 -21.33
N PHE A 394 2.00 0.41 -20.43
CA PHE A 394 2.06 0.07 -19.01
C PHE A 394 0.66 0.09 -18.37
N PHE A 395 -0.12 1.14 -18.62
CA PHE A 395 -1.48 1.26 -18.08
C PHE A 395 -2.44 0.26 -18.70
N GLU A 396 -2.31 -0.05 -19.99
CA GLU A 396 -3.10 -1.10 -20.63
C GLU A 396 -2.81 -2.47 -20.02
N ASN A 397 -1.54 -2.78 -19.73
CA ASN A 397 -1.16 -4.01 -19.03
C ASN A 397 -1.73 -4.03 -17.59
N TYR A 398 -1.59 -2.93 -16.86
CA TYR A 398 -2.15 -2.78 -15.53
C TYR A 398 -3.66 -3.02 -15.50
N SER A 399 -4.42 -2.36 -16.37
CA SER A 399 -5.87 -2.52 -16.46
C SER A 399 -6.26 -3.95 -16.81
N THR A 400 -5.54 -4.57 -17.75
CA THR A 400 -5.78 -5.95 -18.18
C THR A 400 -5.54 -6.96 -17.05
N ILE A 401 -4.53 -6.73 -16.20
CA ILE A 401 -4.28 -7.54 -15.00
C ILE A 401 -5.44 -7.39 -14.01
N ILE A 402 -5.93 -6.18 -13.77
CA ILE A 402 -7.07 -5.96 -12.87
C ILE A 402 -8.33 -6.66 -13.40
N ASP A 403 -8.62 -6.56 -14.70
CA ASP A 403 -9.76 -7.25 -15.31
C ASP A 403 -9.67 -8.75 -15.09
N ALA A 404 -8.50 -9.33 -15.32
CA ALA A 404 -8.28 -10.76 -15.11
C ALA A 404 -8.38 -11.16 -13.63
N LEU A 405 -7.95 -10.29 -12.70
CA LEU A 405 -8.08 -10.51 -11.27
C LEU A 405 -9.56 -10.49 -10.85
N VAL A 406 -10.34 -9.56 -11.36
CA VAL A 406 -11.81 -9.50 -11.14
C VAL A 406 -12.49 -10.76 -11.69
N ASP A 407 -12.06 -11.26 -12.85
CA ASP A 407 -12.58 -12.53 -13.39
C ASP A 407 -12.28 -13.73 -12.45
N VAL A 408 -11.11 -13.75 -11.81
CA VAL A 408 -10.74 -14.77 -10.80
C VAL A 408 -11.67 -14.70 -9.58
N SER A 409 -12.12 -13.50 -9.22
CA SER A 409 -12.97 -13.24 -8.05
C SER A 409 -14.43 -13.69 -8.25
N GLN A 410 -14.85 -13.91 -9.50
CA GLN A 410 -16.23 -14.30 -9.89
C GLN A 410 -16.35 -15.79 -10.19
#